data_5e1f895991b1e6e9f9e0d94ba916dcfd
#
_entry.id   5e1f895991b1e6e9f9e0d94ba916dcfd
#
_cell.length_a   1.000
_cell.length_b   1.000
_cell.length_c   1.000
_cell.angle_alpha   90.00
_cell.angle_beta   90.00
_cell.angle_gamma   90.00
#
_symmetry.space_group_name_H-M   'P 1'
#
loop_
_entity.id
_entity.type
_entity.pdbx_description
1 polymer ?
#
loop_
_entity_poly.entity_id
_entity_poly.type
_entity_poly.pdbx_seq_one_letter_code
_entity_poly.pdbx_strand_id
1 'polypeptide(L)'
;MISNYFKVFFILFLFIFSNEVKSKNNENIEFRVSELSNYFSAVVAYGNQNNEQSLKYFKSSRNLLNKHEEYLRQYIFSLVLNQNVTRAIQEIKFSENKKNSIFFESYLLLFIDSIKKKDYEKSNFYLFSRMK
;
A
#
# COMPACT_ATOMS: atom_id res chain seq x y z
N MET A 1 46.24 32.59 23.92
CA MET A 1 45.79 31.56 24.89
C MET A 1 44.34 31.08 24.66
N ILE A 2 43.41 31.90 24.24
CA ILE A 2 41.99 31.62 24.01
C ILE A 2 41.76 30.60 22.86
N SER A 3 42.62 30.57 21.85
CA SER A 3 42.49 29.70 20.65
C SER A 3 42.55 28.18 20.94
N ASN A 4 43.30 27.77 21.98
CA ASN A 4 43.42 26.34 22.28
C ASN A 4 42.22 25.78 23.05
N TYR A 5 41.61 26.59 23.93
CA TYR A 5 40.39 26.17 24.61
C TYR A 5 39.21 26.03 23.66
N PHE A 6 39.13 26.86 22.62
CA PHE A 6 38.09 26.76 21.61
C PHE A 6 38.21 25.49 20.76
N LYS A 7 39.44 25.06 20.43
CA LYS A 7 39.70 23.80 19.74
C LYS A 7 39.29 22.60 20.58
N VAL A 8 39.64 22.60 21.85
CA VAL A 8 39.28 21.51 22.78
C VAL A 8 37.77 21.44 22.96
N PHE A 9 37.10 22.57 23.11
CA PHE A 9 35.66 22.67 23.22
C PHE A 9 34.96 22.14 21.95
N PHE A 10 35.46 22.46 20.77
CA PHE A 10 34.90 22.00 19.49
C PHE A 10 35.05 20.49 19.30
N ILE A 11 36.21 19.92 19.73
CA ILE A 11 36.42 18.47 19.69
C ILE A 11 35.47 17.76 20.66
N LEU A 12 35.29 18.29 21.85
CA LEU A 12 34.37 17.74 22.86
C LEU A 12 32.92 17.82 22.41
N PHE A 13 32.54 18.89 21.71
CA PHE A 13 31.23 19.07 21.12
C PHE A 13 30.95 18.04 20.02
N LEU A 14 31.93 17.71 19.17
CA LEU A 14 31.83 16.67 18.15
C LEU A 14 31.61 15.27 18.77
N PHE A 15 32.22 14.98 19.91
CA PHE A 15 32.03 13.71 20.63
C PHE A 15 30.62 13.55 21.24
N ILE A 16 29.96 14.65 21.61
CA ILE A 16 28.61 14.61 22.17
C ILE A 16 27.56 14.26 21.08
N PHE A 17 27.81 14.64 19.81
CA PHE A 17 26.92 14.37 18.69
C PHE A 17 27.16 13.02 18.02
N SER A 18 28.21 12.29 18.36
CA SER A 18 28.48 10.94 17.83
C SER A 18 27.74 9.83 18.59
N ASN A 19 26.72 10.14 19.39
CA ASN A 19 25.81 9.10 19.87
C ASN A 19 25.07 8.51 18.69
N GLU A 20 25.48 7.32 18.26
CA GLU A 20 24.74 6.48 17.34
C GLU A 20 23.30 6.38 17.85
N VAL A 21 22.37 6.96 17.13
CA VAL A 21 20.96 6.68 17.31
C VAL A 21 20.78 5.21 16.95
N LYS A 22 20.90 4.34 17.95
CA LYS A 22 20.47 2.95 17.81
C LYS A 22 18.97 3.00 17.58
N SER A 23 18.61 2.97 16.31
CA SER A 23 17.23 2.73 15.90
C SER A 23 16.80 1.43 16.56
N LYS A 24 15.85 1.54 17.46
CA LYS A 24 15.23 0.39 18.13
C LYS A 24 14.61 -0.44 17.00
N ASN A 25 15.19 -1.60 16.72
CA ASN A 25 14.62 -2.58 15.82
C ASN A 25 13.25 -3.01 16.37
N ASN A 26 12.23 -2.23 16.03
CA ASN A 26 10.87 -2.71 16.11
C ASN A 26 10.68 -3.68 14.94
N GLU A 27 10.35 -4.90 15.30
CA GLU A 27 9.94 -6.04 14.49
C GLU A 27 9.99 -5.82 12.96
N ASN A 28 10.90 -6.52 12.34
CA ASN A 28 11.18 -6.70 10.93
C ASN A 28 9.97 -6.57 9.99
N ILE A 29 9.52 -5.37 9.75
CA ILE A 29 8.87 -5.05 8.49
C ILE A 29 10.03 -4.66 7.56
N GLU A 30 10.70 -5.65 7.03
CA GLU A 30 11.72 -5.46 6.03
C GLU A 30 11.05 -4.97 4.75
N PHE A 31 10.78 -3.65 4.73
CA PHE A 31 10.39 -2.97 3.50
C PHE A 31 11.60 -3.00 2.57
N ARG A 32 11.56 -3.86 1.59
CA ARG A 32 12.55 -3.80 0.53
C ARG A 32 12.42 -2.44 -0.16
N VAL A 33 13.50 -1.68 -0.18
CA VAL A 33 13.53 -0.34 -0.80
C VAL A 33 12.97 -0.38 -2.23
N SER A 34 13.25 -1.45 -2.97
CA SER A 34 12.72 -1.67 -4.31
C SER A 34 11.19 -1.79 -4.37
N GLU A 35 10.56 -2.43 -3.40
CA GLU A 35 9.10 -2.57 -3.33
C GLU A 35 8.45 -1.22 -3.05
N LEU A 36 9.03 -0.45 -2.13
CA LEU A 36 8.54 0.88 -1.80
C LEU A 36 8.72 1.84 -2.99
N SER A 37 9.86 1.80 -3.67
CA SER A 37 10.11 2.57 -4.89
C SER A 37 9.08 2.24 -5.99
N ASN A 38 8.81 0.93 -6.22
CA ASN A 38 7.79 0.50 -7.17
C ASN A 38 6.38 0.99 -6.76
N TYR A 39 6.06 0.94 -5.47
CA TYR A 39 4.78 1.46 -4.99
C TYR A 39 4.62 2.94 -5.30
N PHE A 40 5.59 3.78 -4.98
CA PHE A 40 5.53 5.21 -5.30
C PHE A 40 5.48 5.47 -6.80
N SER A 41 6.23 4.71 -7.59
CA SER A 41 6.16 4.78 -9.07
C SER A 41 4.75 4.41 -9.58
N ALA A 42 4.11 3.41 -8.96
CA ALA A 42 2.73 3.04 -9.28
C ALA A 42 1.74 4.17 -9.00
N VAL A 43 1.87 4.81 -7.82
CA VAL A 43 1.00 5.94 -7.41
C VAL A 43 1.16 7.12 -8.36
N VAL A 44 2.39 7.48 -8.72
CA VAL A 44 2.66 8.56 -9.67
C VAL A 44 2.10 8.24 -11.06
N ALA A 45 2.31 7.02 -11.56
CA ALA A 45 1.78 6.59 -12.85
C ALA A 45 0.24 6.59 -12.84
N TYR A 46 -0.39 6.16 -11.73
CA TYR A 46 -1.83 6.20 -11.53
C TYR A 46 -2.38 7.63 -11.58
N GLY A 47 -1.74 8.56 -10.85
CA GLY A 47 -2.11 9.98 -10.86
C GLY A 47 -1.97 10.64 -12.25
N ASN A 48 -1.03 10.17 -13.06
CA ASN A 48 -0.82 10.61 -14.44
C ASN A 48 -1.71 9.85 -15.47
N GLN A 49 -2.67 9.05 -15.02
CA GLN A 49 -3.56 8.22 -15.85
C GLN A 49 -2.83 7.20 -16.76
N ASN A 50 -1.57 6.91 -16.46
CA ASN A 50 -0.82 5.85 -17.14
C ASN A 50 -1.13 4.50 -16.48
N ASN A 51 -2.32 3.97 -16.78
CA ASN A 51 -2.88 2.81 -16.09
C ASN A 51 -2.06 1.54 -16.31
N GLU A 52 -1.47 1.36 -17.49
CA GLU A 52 -0.63 0.20 -17.80
C GLU A 52 0.64 0.19 -16.94
N GLN A 53 1.34 1.32 -16.91
CA GLN A 53 2.56 1.47 -16.14
C GLN A 53 2.27 1.36 -14.63
N SER A 54 1.18 1.97 -14.17
CA SER A 54 0.70 1.88 -12.81
C SER A 54 0.49 0.41 -12.40
N LEU A 55 -0.25 -0.35 -13.20
CA LEU A 55 -0.50 -1.77 -12.94
C LEU A 55 0.80 -2.60 -12.91
N LYS A 56 1.75 -2.32 -13.78
CA LYS A 56 3.08 -2.97 -13.78
C LYS A 56 3.81 -2.75 -12.46
N TYR A 57 3.88 -1.52 -11.99
CA TYR A 57 4.56 -1.18 -10.74
C TYR A 57 3.83 -1.71 -9.51
N PHE A 58 2.48 -1.68 -9.46
CA PHE A 58 1.74 -2.32 -8.38
C PHE A 58 2.01 -3.83 -8.33
N LYS A 59 2.05 -4.53 -9.45
CA LYS A 59 2.41 -5.96 -9.48
C LYS A 59 3.80 -6.22 -8.90
N SER A 60 4.77 -5.34 -9.16
CA SER A 60 6.15 -5.47 -8.68
C SER A 60 6.29 -5.15 -7.17
N SER A 61 5.32 -4.46 -6.57
CA SER A 61 5.30 -4.13 -5.13
C SER A 61 4.23 -4.90 -4.35
N ARG A 62 3.75 -6.02 -4.88
CA ARG A 62 2.61 -6.78 -4.34
C ARG A 62 2.76 -7.24 -2.89
N ASN A 63 3.97 -7.40 -2.39
CA ASN A 63 4.23 -7.76 -1.00
C ASN A 63 3.71 -6.70 0.00
N LEU A 64 3.47 -5.47 -0.46
CA LEU A 64 2.88 -4.39 0.34
C LEU A 64 1.35 -4.47 0.45
N LEU A 65 0.69 -5.34 -0.32
CA LEU A 65 -0.77 -5.46 -0.39
C LEU A 65 -1.43 -5.61 0.99
N ASN A 66 -0.82 -6.40 1.88
CA ASN A 66 -1.38 -6.68 3.20
C ASN A 66 -0.84 -5.73 4.30
N LYS A 67 0.01 -4.76 3.92
CA LYS A 67 0.69 -3.86 4.84
C LYS A 67 0.17 -2.43 4.75
N HIS A 68 -0.57 -2.11 3.69
CA HIS A 68 -1.03 -0.76 3.42
C HIS A 68 -2.42 -0.78 2.76
N GLU A 69 -3.43 -0.27 3.45
CA GLU A 69 -4.84 -0.33 3.01
C GLU A 69 -5.04 0.39 1.66
N GLU A 70 -4.47 1.58 1.51
CA GLU A 70 -4.57 2.37 0.29
C GLU A 70 -3.94 1.68 -0.93
N TYR A 71 -2.94 0.81 -0.71
CA TYR A 71 -2.34 -0.01 -1.77
C TYR A 71 -3.39 -0.88 -2.45
N LEU A 72 -4.18 -1.62 -1.66
CA LEU A 72 -5.21 -2.51 -2.20
C LEU A 72 -6.18 -1.74 -3.08
N ARG A 73 -6.66 -0.59 -2.60
CA ARG A 73 -7.62 0.25 -3.31
C ARG A 73 -7.08 0.69 -4.66
N GLN A 74 -5.91 1.30 -4.69
CA GLN A 74 -5.28 1.80 -5.92
C GLN A 74 -4.93 0.66 -6.89
N TYR A 75 -4.48 -0.49 -6.38
CA TYR A 75 -4.21 -1.67 -7.20
C TYR A 75 -5.48 -2.21 -7.86
N ILE A 76 -6.58 -2.31 -7.12
CA ILE A 76 -7.88 -2.73 -7.66
C ILE A 76 -8.35 -1.76 -8.75
N PHE A 77 -8.27 -0.44 -8.52
CA PHE A 77 -8.60 0.52 -9.56
C PHE A 77 -7.72 0.39 -10.80
N SER A 78 -6.41 0.22 -10.62
CA SER A 78 -5.49 -0.01 -11.74
C SER A 78 -5.85 -1.26 -12.55
N LEU A 79 -6.30 -2.34 -11.88
CA LEU A 79 -6.80 -3.54 -12.56
C LEU A 79 -8.07 -3.25 -13.37
N VAL A 80 -9.03 -2.56 -12.78
CA VAL A 80 -10.30 -2.22 -13.45
C VAL A 80 -10.05 -1.31 -14.67
N LEU A 81 -9.23 -0.28 -14.52
CA LEU A 81 -8.89 0.65 -15.60
C LEU A 81 -8.12 -0.03 -16.75
N ASN A 82 -7.40 -1.10 -16.47
CA ASN A 82 -6.77 -1.96 -17.47
C ASN A 82 -7.66 -3.12 -17.94
N GLN A 83 -8.98 -3.02 -17.74
CA GLN A 83 -9.99 -4.03 -18.17
C GLN A 83 -9.79 -5.43 -17.53
N ASN A 84 -9.01 -5.53 -16.48
CA ASN A 84 -8.75 -6.77 -15.76
C ASN A 84 -9.73 -6.98 -14.58
N VAL A 85 -11.04 -6.76 -14.82
CA VAL A 85 -12.09 -6.78 -13.77
C VAL A 85 -12.15 -8.12 -13.04
N THR A 86 -12.04 -9.24 -13.78
CA THR A 86 -12.03 -10.58 -13.16
C THR A 86 -10.91 -10.73 -12.14
N ARG A 87 -9.72 -10.23 -12.46
CA ARG A 87 -8.58 -10.23 -11.55
C ARG A 87 -8.83 -9.33 -10.35
N ALA A 88 -9.40 -8.14 -10.56
CA ALA A 88 -9.77 -7.24 -9.46
C ALA A 88 -10.70 -7.94 -8.46
N ILE A 89 -11.74 -8.62 -8.93
CA ILE A 89 -12.67 -9.39 -8.09
C ILE A 89 -11.96 -10.51 -7.32
N GLN A 90 -11.03 -11.22 -7.93
CA GLN A 90 -10.24 -12.27 -7.27
C GLN A 90 -9.38 -11.70 -6.13
N GLU A 91 -8.70 -10.57 -6.36
CA GLU A 91 -7.88 -9.91 -5.34
C GLU A 91 -8.72 -9.37 -4.18
N ILE A 92 -9.91 -8.83 -4.44
CA ILE A 92 -10.86 -8.41 -3.40
C ILE A 92 -11.26 -9.61 -2.53
N LYS A 93 -11.71 -10.70 -3.13
CA LYS A 93 -12.12 -11.93 -2.40
C LYS A 93 -10.98 -12.52 -1.59
N PHE A 94 -9.77 -12.49 -2.12
CA PHE A 94 -8.59 -12.94 -1.39
C PHE A 94 -8.30 -12.07 -0.16
N SER A 95 -8.46 -10.75 -0.28
CA SER A 95 -8.27 -9.80 0.82
C SER A 95 -9.37 -9.92 1.87
N GLU A 96 -10.62 -10.10 1.46
CA GLU A 96 -11.77 -10.35 2.34
C GLU A 96 -11.53 -11.59 3.21
N ASN A 97 -11.09 -12.70 2.62
CA ASN A 97 -10.77 -13.93 3.34
C ASN A 97 -9.64 -13.76 4.37
N LYS A 98 -8.76 -12.79 4.19
CA LYS A 98 -7.68 -12.45 5.13
C LYS A 98 -8.11 -11.45 6.20
N LYS A 99 -9.38 -11.11 6.29
CA LYS A 99 -9.93 -10.09 7.21
C LYS A 99 -9.30 -8.70 7.02
N ASN A 100 -8.76 -8.42 5.85
CA ASN A 100 -8.35 -7.06 5.51
C ASN A 100 -9.58 -6.22 5.27
N SER A 101 -9.53 -4.96 5.67
CA SER A 101 -10.62 -4.02 5.38
C SER A 101 -10.79 -3.90 3.87
N ILE A 102 -12.02 -4.09 3.40
CA ILE A 102 -12.38 -3.81 2.02
C ILE A 102 -13.13 -2.48 1.94
N PHE A 103 -12.83 -1.72 0.91
CA PHE A 103 -13.39 -0.40 0.69
C PHE A 103 -14.72 -0.47 -0.08
N PHE A 104 -15.46 0.62 -0.11
CA PHE A 104 -16.82 0.66 -0.70
C PHE A 104 -16.88 0.15 -2.13
N GLU A 105 -15.96 0.58 -2.96
CA GLU A 105 -15.95 0.22 -4.39
C GLU A 105 -15.71 -1.28 -4.60
N SER A 106 -15.07 -1.94 -3.64
CA SER A 106 -14.93 -3.41 -3.63
C SER A 106 -16.28 -4.09 -3.46
N TYR A 107 -17.10 -3.61 -2.52
CA TYR A 107 -18.47 -4.13 -2.34
C TYR A 107 -19.31 -3.93 -3.61
N LEU A 108 -19.18 -2.77 -4.25
CA LEU A 108 -19.89 -2.49 -5.50
C LEU A 108 -19.46 -3.44 -6.63
N LEU A 109 -18.17 -3.72 -6.77
CA LEU A 109 -17.66 -4.69 -7.76
C LEU A 109 -18.17 -6.10 -7.47
N LEU A 110 -18.16 -6.54 -6.21
CA LEU A 110 -18.67 -7.86 -5.82
C LEU A 110 -20.20 -7.96 -6.02
N PHE A 111 -20.93 -6.90 -5.74
CA PHE A 111 -22.37 -6.79 -5.99
C PHE A 111 -22.67 -6.98 -7.48
N ILE A 112 -21.99 -6.24 -8.36
CA ILE A 112 -22.19 -6.35 -9.82
C ILE A 112 -21.80 -7.75 -10.34
N ASP A 113 -20.69 -8.33 -9.85
CA ASP A 113 -20.28 -9.70 -10.19
C ASP A 113 -21.35 -10.72 -9.79
N SER A 114 -21.97 -10.55 -8.62
CA SER A 114 -23.00 -11.43 -8.11
C SER A 114 -24.29 -11.34 -8.95
N ILE A 115 -24.70 -10.14 -9.34
CA ILE A 115 -25.84 -9.95 -10.27
C ILE A 115 -25.56 -10.62 -11.60
N LYS A 116 -24.37 -10.41 -12.18
CA LYS A 116 -23.97 -11.03 -13.45
C LYS A 116 -24.04 -12.56 -13.40
N LYS A 117 -23.76 -13.14 -12.23
CA LYS A 117 -23.82 -14.60 -11.97
C LYS A 117 -25.20 -15.09 -11.56
N LYS A 118 -26.20 -14.18 -11.46
CA LYS A 118 -27.56 -14.46 -10.96
C LYS A 118 -27.57 -14.97 -9.51
N ASP A 119 -26.54 -14.69 -8.71
CA ASP A 119 -26.46 -15.01 -7.29
C ASP A 119 -27.04 -13.84 -6.49
N TYR A 120 -28.37 -13.78 -6.42
CA TYR A 120 -29.10 -12.67 -5.80
C TYR A 120 -28.93 -12.63 -4.27
N GLU A 121 -28.66 -13.76 -3.64
CA GLU A 121 -28.41 -13.82 -2.20
C GLU A 121 -27.11 -13.09 -1.84
N LYS A 122 -26.00 -13.41 -2.54
CA LYS A 122 -24.74 -12.68 -2.36
C LYS A 122 -24.82 -11.23 -2.80
N SER A 123 -25.57 -10.94 -3.83
CA SER A 123 -25.81 -9.57 -4.27
C SER A 123 -26.42 -8.73 -3.15
N ASN A 124 -27.49 -9.22 -2.52
CA ASN A 124 -28.08 -8.55 -1.38
C ASN A 124 -27.12 -8.42 -0.19
N PHE A 125 -26.33 -9.47 0.10
CA PHE A 125 -25.33 -9.42 1.14
C PHE A 125 -24.34 -8.26 0.91
N TYR A 126 -23.76 -8.14 -0.30
CA TYR A 126 -22.79 -7.07 -0.59
C TYR A 126 -23.42 -5.68 -0.60
N LEU A 127 -24.69 -5.55 -1.03
CA LEU A 127 -25.41 -4.28 -1.00
C LEU A 127 -25.61 -3.76 0.44
N PHE A 128 -25.96 -4.65 1.37
CA PHE A 128 -26.30 -4.27 2.75
C PHE A 128 -25.13 -4.37 3.74
N SER A 129 -24.03 -5.03 3.38
CA SER A 129 -22.87 -5.21 4.27
C SER A 129 -22.23 -3.90 4.75
N ARG A 130 -22.48 -2.80 4.06
CA ARG A 130 -21.98 -1.48 4.43
C ARG A 130 -22.96 -0.62 5.24
N MET A 131 -24.21 -1.03 5.38
CA MET A 131 -25.21 -0.24 6.11
C MET A 131 -25.12 -0.43 7.64
N LYS A 132 -24.13 -1.19 8.11
CA LYS A 132 -23.76 -1.37 9.52
C LYS A 132 -22.42 -0.70 9.82
#